data_ff2889ede0ca8797b2c49147bd26ba3d
#
_entry.id   ff2889ede0ca8797b2c49147bd26ba3d
#
_cell.length_a   1.000
_cell.length_b   1.000
_cell.length_c   1.000
_cell.angle_alpha   90.00
_cell.angle_beta   90.00
_cell.angle_gamma   90.00
#
_symmetry.space_group_name_H-M   'P 1'
#
loop_
_entity.id
_entity.type
_entity.pdbx_description
1 polymer ?
#
loop_
_entity_poly.entity_id
_entity_poly.type
_entity_poly.pdbx_seq_one_letter_code
_entity_poly.pdbx_strand_id
1 'polypeptide(L)'
;MPNDSHAADSPTRKSRTDRGDRRTVIADAAIEVLAESGIRGLTHRAVDRAARLPPGTTSAYCRTRQALLTALVTRLVARDQAELEAAGRRLPTPRDADELAAALAGFARQRLTGEGRRRTLARYACTVESVHHPELREILLPRENAARDAARAFLAARGVPDPEERTLTLLACVDGLVFDRLVNGGEVTEEEFRGLVVTALR
;
A
#
# COMPACT_ATOMS: atom_id res chain seq x y z
N MET A 1 -17.43 3.88 60.63
CA MET A 1 -16.50 4.50 59.69
C MET A 1 -16.45 3.66 58.46
N PRO A 2 -17.18 3.98 57.33
CA PRO A 2 -17.02 3.28 56.08
C PRO A 2 -15.90 3.97 55.28
N ASN A 3 -15.00 3.18 54.71
CA ASN A 3 -13.89 3.60 53.88
C ASN A 3 -14.35 3.59 52.41
N ASP A 4 -14.59 4.76 51.85
CA ASP A 4 -14.90 4.95 50.45
C ASP A 4 -13.57 4.84 49.62
N SER A 5 -13.38 3.69 49.00
CA SER A 5 -12.36 3.54 47.94
C SER A 5 -12.92 4.02 46.62
N HIS A 6 -12.66 5.28 46.29
CA HIS A 6 -12.93 5.88 45.00
C HIS A 6 -11.93 5.31 43.98
N ALA A 7 -12.39 4.38 43.16
CA ALA A 7 -11.66 3.92 42.00
C ALA A 7 -11.62 5.03 40.94
N ALA A 8 -10.48 5.69 40.82
CA ALA A 8 -10.24 6.67 39.77
C ALA A 8 -10.21 5.96 38.39
N ASP A 9 -11.27 6.09 37.62
CA ASP A 9 -11.36 5.66 36.24
C ASP A 9 -10.39 6.48 35.38
N SER A 10 -9.40 5.81 34.77
CA SER A 10 -8.29 6.45 34.07
C SER A 10 -8.70 6.97 32.69
N PRO A 11 -8.74 8.27 32.45
CA PRO A 11 -9.18 8.89 31.18
C PRO A 11 -8.18 8.72 30.02
N THR A 12 -7.01 8.12 30.24
CA THR A 12 -5.89 8.09 29.28
C THR A 12 -6.01 7.05 28.15
N ARG A 13 -6.75 5.98 28.35
CA ARG A 13 -6.85 4.88 27.35
C ARG A 13 -7.83 5.22 26.23
N LYS A 14 -8.98 5.80 26.56
CA LYS A 14 -10.04 6.17 25.62
C LYS A 14 -9.61 7.28 24.65
N SER A 15 -8.84 8.26 25.13
CA SER A 15 -8.33 9.38 24.31
C SER A 15 -7.26 8.95 23.29
N ARG A 16 -6.49 7.91 23.60
CA ARG A 16 -5.42 7.40 22.70
C ARG A 16 -6.00 6.58 21.54
N THR A 17 -7.01 5.76 21.80
CA THR A 17 -7.76 4.98 20.81
C THR A 17 -8.50 5.90 19.83
N ASP A 18 -9.24 6.89 20.34
CA ASP A 18 -9.97 7.87 19.52
C ASP A 18 -9.04 8.71 18.65
N ARG A 19 -7.84 9.06 19.16
CA ARG A 19 -6.83 9.78 18.37
C ARG A 19 -6.19 8.92 17.28
N GLY A 20 -5.97 7.62 17.53
CA GLY A 20 -5.51 6.64 16.54
C GLY A 20 -6.52 6.46 15.41
N ASP A 21 -7.78 6.24 15.77
CA ASP A 21 -8.88 6.07 14.83
C ASP A 21 -9.06 7.32 13.95
N ARG A 22 -8.93 8.52 14.53
CA ARG A 22 -9.03 9.78 13.78
C ARG A 22 -7.90 9.97 12.78
N ARG A 23 -6.67 9.60 13.14
CA ARG A 23 -5.54 9.65 12.19
C ARG A 23 -5.73 8.68 11.03
N THR A 24 -6.26 7.50 11.30
CA THR A 24 -6.59 6.51 10.28
C THR A 24 -7.64 7.05 9.30
N VAL A 25 -8.72 7.63 9.82
CA VAL A 25 -9.77 8.27 8.99
C VAL A 25 -9.21 9.38 8.11
N ILE A 26 -8.35 10.25 8.66
CA ILE A 26 -7.69 11.32 7.90
C ILE A 26 -6.80 10.74 6.80
N ALA A 27 -6.00 9.71 7.11
CA ALA A 27 -5.10 9.11 6.14
C ALA A 27 -5.84 8.38 5.02
N ASP A 28 -6.93 7.67 5.34
CA ASP A 28 -7.79 7.02 4.35
C ASP A 28 -8.46 8.05 3.42
N ALA A 29 -9.01 9.14 3.98
CA ALA A 29 -9.57 10.24 3.18
C ALA A 29 -8.51 10.94 2.32
N ALA A 30 -7.28 11.07 2.82
CA ALA A 30 -6.18 11.64 2.05
C ALA A 30 -5.80 10.77 0.84
N ILE A 31 -5.87 9.44 0.95
CA ILE A 31 -5.69 8.50 -0.17
C ILE A 31 -6.76 8.74 -1.24
N GLU A 32 -8.02 8.84 -0.86
CA GLU A 32 -9.12 9.09 -1.81
C GLU A 32 -8.97 10.44 -2.51
N VAL A 33 -8.69 11.53 -1.75
CA VAL A 33 -8.45 12.86 -2.33
C VAL A 33 -7.28 12.85 -3.32
N LEU A 34 -6.19 12.15 -2.96
CA LEU A 34 -5.03 12.05 -3.84
C LEU A 34 -5.35 11.28 -5.12
N ALA A 35 -6.10 10.18 -5.02
CA ALA A 35 -6.51 9.37 -6.16
C ALA A 35 -7.43 10.14 -7.13
N GLU A 36 -8.33 10.97 -6.61
CA GLU A 36 -9.31 11.72 -7.40
C GLU A 36 -8.75 13.02 -7.99
N SER A 37 -7.97 13.76 -7.21
CA SER A 37 -7.59 15.15 -7.51
C SER A 37 -6.09 15.36 -7.69
N GLY A 38 -5.29 14.27 -7.57
CA GLY A 38 -3.85 14.31 -7.68
C GLY A 38 -3.17 15.09 -6.55
N ILE A 39 -1.84 15.22 -6.68
CA ILE A 39 -0.99 15.82 -5.64
C ILE A 39 -1.33 17.30 -5.34
N ARG A 40 -1.79 18.04 -6.34
CA ARG A 40 -2.19 19.44 -6.17
C ARG A 40 -3.53 19.59 -5.45
N GLY A 41 -4.44 18.64 -5.61
CA GLY A 41 -5.74 18.60 -4.93
C GLY A 41 -5.65 18.17 -3.47
N LEU A 42 -4.55 17.56 -3.04
CA LEU A 42 -4.34 17.12 -1.66
C LEU A 42 -4.10 18.31 -0.75
N THR A 43 -5.16 18.80 -0.11
CA THR A 43 -5.14 19.89 0.87
C THR A 43 -5.84 19.46 2.16
N HIS A 44 -5.49 20.06 3.30
CA HIS A 44 -6.14 19.78 4.58
C HIS A 44 -7.67 19.95 4.52
N ARG A 45 -8.15 21.00 3.82
CA ARG A 45 -9.58 21.26 3.65
C ARG A 45 -10.27 20.21 2.77
N ALA A 46 -9.58 19.72 1.73
CA ALA A 46 -10.12 18.67 0.88
C ALA A 46 -10.24 17.35 1.68
N VAL A 47 -9.25 17.04 2.51
CA VAL A 47 -9.26 15.87 3.38
C VAL A 47 -10.34 15.98 4.46
N ASP A 48 -10.49 17.13 5.13
CA ASP A 48 -11.58 17.33 6.10
C ASP A 48 -12.94 17.05 5.45
N ARG A 49 -13.17 17.59 4.24
CA ARG A 49 -14.43 17.38 3.50
C ARG A 49 -14.64 15.91 3.12
N ALA A 50 -13.62 15.25 2.57
CA ALA A 50 -13.70 13.84 2.16
C ALA A 50 -13.95 12.92 3.37
N ALA A 51 -13.30 13.23 4.51
CA ALA A 51 -13.46 12.50 5.77
C ALA A 51 -14.76 12.85 6.52
N ARG A 52 -15.54 13.82 6.05
CA ARG A 52 -16.72 14.38 6.74
C ARG A 52 -16.38 14.86 8.17
N LEU A 53 -15.23 15.51 8.32
CA LEU A 53 -14.75 16.04 9.58
C LEU A 53 -14.96 17.57 9.65
N PRO A 54 -15.06 18.14 10.86
CA PRO A 54 -15.08 19.58 11.05
C PRO A 54 -13.85 20.25 10.42
N PRO A 55 -14.01 21.45 9.81
CA PRO A 55 -12.88 22.18 9.24
C PRO A 55 -11.76 22.41 10.25
N GLY A 56 -10.50 22.19 9.82
CA GLY A 56 -9.33 22.33 10.68
C GLY A 56 -8.94 21.05 11.43
N THR A 57 -9.75 19.99 11.38
CA THR A 57 -9.43 18.72 12.05
C THR A 57 -8.13 18.14 11.49
N THR A 58 -8.01 18.02 10.18
CA THR A 58 -6.77 17.51 9.54
C THR A 58 -5.55 18.31 9.95
N SER A 59 -5.65 19.64 10.01
CA SER A 59 -4.54 20.51 10.44
C SER A 59 -4.15 20.30 11.91
N ALA A 60 -5.09 19.93 12.77
CA ALA A 60 -4.80 19.62 14.17
C ALA A 60 -3.98 18.32 14.32
N TYR A 61 -4.16 17.36 13.44
CA TYR A 61 -3.46 16.06 13.45
C TYR A 61 -2.20 16.02 12.57
N CYS A 62 -2.24 16.71 11.42
CA CYS A 62 -1.17 16.82 10.44
C CYS A 62 -0.91 18.30 10.17
N ARG A 63 0.00 18.93 10.95
CA ARG A 63 0.21 20.39 10.91
C ARG A 63 0.79 20.90 9.59
N THR A 64 1.51 20.07 8.86
CA THR A 64 2.16 20.42 7.60
C THR A 64 1.68 19.50 6.47
N ARG A 65 1.86 19.94 5.23
CA ARG A 65 1.63 19.12 4.04
C ARG A 65 2.48 17.84 4.11
N GLN A 66 3.73 17.96 4.55
CA GLN A 66 4.64 16.83 4.71
C GLN A 66 4.10 15.80 5.72
N ALA A 67 3.63 16.27 6.88
CA ALA A 67 3.02 15.37 7.87
C ALA A 67 1.77 14.66 7.33
N LEU A 68 0.98 15.32 6.48
CA LEU A 68 -0.18 14.72 5.81
C LEU A 68 0.27 13.65 4.80
N LEU A 69 1.27 13.93 3.97
CA LEU A 69 1.85 12.96 3.03
C LEU A 69 2.44 11.75 3.76
N THR A 70 3.19 11.98 4.84
CA THR A 70 3.74 10.90 5.67
C THR A 70 2.64 10.01 6.23
N ALA A 71 1.57 10.59 6.78
CA ALA A 71 0.44 9.81 7.31
C ALA A 71 -0.26 8.99 6.21
N LEU A 72 -0.48 9.59 5.03
CA LEU A 72 -1.06 8.92 3.86
C LEU A 72 -0.20 7.76 3.40
N VAL A 73 1.10 7.98 3.19
CA VAL A 73 2.04 6.96 2.71
C VAL A 73 2.16 5.79 3.70
N THR A 74 2.26 6.10 5.00
CA THR A 74 2.27 5.07 6.05
C THR A 74 1.00 4.21 6.00
N ARG A 75 -0.15 4.84 5.78
CA ARG A 75 -1.43 4.13 5.66
C ARG A 75 -1.53 3.27 4.40
N LEU A 76 -1.05 3.77 3.24
CA LEU A 76 -0.97 2.99 2.00
C LEU A 76 -0.15 1.71 2.20
N VAL A 77 1.05 1.84 2.76
CA VAL A 77 1.93 0.69 3.01
C VAL A 77 1.29 -0.30 3.98
N ALA A 78 0.69 0.18 5.07
CA ALA A 78 0.03 -0.68 6.04
C ALA A 78 -1.15 -1.47 5.42
N ARG A 79 -1.93 -0.85 4.52
CA ARG A 79 -3.02 -1.52 3.79
C ARG A 79 -2.50 -2.56 2.81
N ASP A 80 -1.46 -2.22 2.04
CA ASP A 80 -0.84 -3.15 1.10
C ASP A 80 -0.25 -4.37 1.82
N GLN A 81 0.43 -4.17 2.95
CA GLN A 81 0.95 -5.28 3.77
C GLN A 81 -0.17 -6.17 4.30
N ALA A 82 -1.24 -5.58 4.84
CA ALA A 82 -2.37 -6.35 5.34
C ALA A 82 -3.05 -7.18 4.23
N GLU A 83 -3.14 -6.65 3.01
CA GLU A 83 -3.67 -7.38 1.85
C GLU A 83 -2.77 -8.53 1.42
N LEU A 84 -1.46 -8.29 1.35
CA LEU A 84 -0.48 -9.33 1.02
C LEU A 84 -0.47 -10.47 2.06
N GLU A 85 -0.54 -10.14 3.35
CA GLU A 85 -0.69 -11.13 4.41
C GLU A 85 -2.00 -11.90 4.31
N ALA A 86 -3.12 -11.22 4.02
CA ALA A 86 -4.40 -11.86 3.82
C ALA A 86 -4.39 -12.79 2.59
N ALA A 87 -3.75 -12.37 1.50
CA ALA A 87 -3.55 -13.19 0.32
C ALA A 87 -2.65 -14.41 0.60
N GLY A 88 -1.53 -14.22 1.29
CA GLY A 88 -0.62 -15.30 1.68
C GLY A 88 -1.26 -16.36 2.58
N ARG A 89 -2.24 -15.98 3.41
CA ARG A 89 -3.03 -16.94 4.20
C ARG A 89 -4.07 -17.71 3.39
N ARG A 90 -4.49 -17.19 2.24
CA ARG A 90 -5.57 -17.76 1.41
C ARG A 90 -5.07 -18.52 0.21
N LEU A 91 -3.94 -18.11 -0.35
CA LEU A 91 -3.37 -18.70 -1.55
C LEU A 91 -2.24 -19.67 -1.15
N PRO A 92 -2.22 -20.87 -1.72
CA PRO A 92 -1.09 -21.79 -1.52
C PRO A 92 0.18 -21.18 -2.14
N THR A 93 1.35 -21.60 -1.62
CA THR A 93 2.62 -21.26 -2.26
C THR A 93 2.64 -21.81 -3.69
N PRO A 94 2.96 -20.98 -4.70
CA PRO A 94 2.99 -21.42 -6.09
C PRO A 94 3.94 -22.61 -6.29
N ARG A 95 3.47 -23.67 -6.94
CA ARG A 95 4.22 -24.91 -7.20
C ARG A 95 4.98 -24.85 -8.51
N ASP A 96 4.49 -24.07 -9.47
CA ASP A 96 5.05 -23.95 -10.80
C ASP A 96 4.92 -22.50 -11.36
N ALA A 97 5.42 -22.30 -12.57
CA ALA A 97 5.39 -21.00 -13.23
C ALA A 97 3.98 -20.50 -13.53
N ASP A 98 3.06 -21.40 -13.83
CA ASP A 98 1.68 -21.06 -14.18
C ASP A 98 0.92 -20.58 -12.93
N GLU A 99 1.10 -21.24 -11.79
CA GLU A 99 0.51 -20.81 -10.53
C GLU A 99 1.08 -19.46 -10.06
N LEU A 100 2.38 -19.23 -10.23
CA LEU A 100 2.98 -17.91 -9.93
C LEU A 100 2.44 -16.82 -10.87
N ALA A 101 2.33 -17.10 -12.17
CA ALA A 101 1.77 -16.18 -13.15
C ALA A 101 0.31 -15.82 -12.82
N ALA A 102 -0.51 -16.80 -12.50
CA ALA A 102 -1.91 -16.60 -12.10
C ALA A 102 -2.01 -15.73 -10.82
N ALA A 103 -1.15 -15.98 -9.83
CA ALA A 103 -1.10 -15.18 -8.60
C ALA A 103 -0.71 -13.72 -8.89
N LEU A 104 0.31 -13.48 -9.72
CA LEU A 104 0.75 -12.14 -10.11
C LEU A 104 -0.32 -11.42 -10.96
N ALA A 105 -0.97 -12.11 -11.90
CA ALA A 105 -2.06 -11.56 -12.68
C ALA A 105 -3.27 -11.20 -11.80
N GLY A 106 -3.61 -12.05 -10.83
CA GLY A 106 -4.66 -11.77 -9.84
C GLY A 106 -4.36 -10.52 -9.00
N PHE A 107 -3.13 -10.39 -8.54
CA PHE A 107 -2.64 -9.21 -7.84
C PHE A 107 -2.72 -7.94 -8.70
N ALA A 108 -2.31 -8.01 -9.96
CA ALA A 108 -2.39 -6.88 -10.89
C ALA A 108 -3.85 -6.47 -11.15
N ARG A 109 -4.75 -7.43 -11.41
CA ARG A 109 -6.19 -7.15 -11.58
C ARG A 109 -6.79 -6.45 -10.35
N GLN A 110 -6.46 -6.90 -9.15
CA GLN A 110 -6.90 -6.25 -7.91
C GLN A 110 -6.43 -4.79 -7.83
N ARG A 111 -5.21 -4.50 -8.25
CA ARG A 111 -4.65 -3.14 -8.27
C ARG A 111 -5.25 -2.22 -9.34
N LEU A 112 -5.90 -2.77 -10.34
CA LEU A 112 -6.47 -2.03 -11.46
C LEU A 112 -7.99 -1.81 -11.35
N THR A 113 -8.64 -2.35 -10.33
CA THR A 113 -10.10 -2.28 -10.17
C THR A 113 -10.51 -1.65 -8.84
N GLY A 114 -11.67 -1.01 -8.84
CA GLY A 114 -12.34 -0.53 -7.64
C GLY A 114 -11.45 0.29 -6.70
N GLU A 115 -11.43 -0.10 -5.43
CA GLU A 115 -10.62 0.53 -4.39
C GLU A 115 -9.11 0.31 -4.61
N GLY A 116 -8.72 -0.86 -5.14
CA GLY A 116 -7.33 -1.15 -5.51
C GLY A 116 -6.80 -0.15 -6.52
N ARG A 117 -7.59 0.22 -7.54
CA ARG A 117 -7.21 1.22 -8.54
C ARG A 117 -6.96 2.60 -7.91
N ARG A 118 -7.84 3.04 -7.01
CA ARG A 118 -7.66 4.31 -6.30
C ARG A 118 -6.38 4.33 -5.49
N ARG A 119 -6.11 3.26 -4.73
CA ARG A 119 -4.86 3.15 -3.96
C ARG A 119 -3.62 3.09 -4.84
N THR A 120 -3.69 2.42 -5.97
CA THR A 120 -2.57 2.33 -6.93
C THR A 120 -2.26 3.71 -7.53
N LEU A 121 -3.27 4.50 -7.91
CA LEU A 121 -3.10 5.89 -8.34
C LEU A 121 -2.43 6.74 -7.26
N ALA A 122 -2.92 6.67 -6.02
CA ALA A 122 -2.33 7.38 -4.89
C ALA A 122 -0.87 6.94 -4.63
N ARG A 123 -0.58 5.65 -4.73
CA ARG A 123 0.78 5.11 -4.58
C ARG A 123 1.72 5.67 -5.62
N TYR A 124 1.38 5.64 -6.92
CA TYR A 124 2.25 6.18 -7.97
C TYR A 124 2.46 7.69 -7.82
N ALA A 125 1.42 8.44 -7.45
CA ALA A 125 1.58 9.87 -7.15
C ALA A 125 2.58 10.11 -6.02
N CYS A 126 2.51 9.32 -4.92
CA CYS A 126 3.47 9.40 -3.83
C CYS A 126 4.87 8.90 -4.24
N THR A 127 4.97 7.90 -5.09
CA THR A 127 6.26 7.38 -5.59
C THR A 127 7.00 8.46 -6.39
N VAL A 128 6.30 9.18 -7.26
CA VAL A 128 6.88 10.31 -8.00
C VAL A 128 7.28 11.44 -7.04
N GLU A 129 6.43 11.79 -6.08
CA GLU A 129 6.71 12.81 -5.08
C GLU A 129 7.94 12.45 -4.21
N SER A 130 8.15 11.17 -3.94
CA SER A 130 9.28 10.68 -3.14
C SER A 130 10.65 10.90 -3.78
N VAL A 131 10.72 11.21 -5.06
CA VAL A 131 11.97 11.61 -5.73
C VAL A 131 12.52 12.89 -5.10
N HIS A 132 11.62 13.80 -4.68
CA HIS A 132 11.98 15.06 -4.03
C HIS A 132 11.91 14.99 -2.49
N HIS A 133 11.38 13.90 -1.94
CA HIS A 133 11.12 13.69 -0.52
C HIS A 133 11.64 12.33 -0.05
N PRO A 134 12.97 12.20 0.22
CA PRO A 134 13.60 10.92 0.56
C PRO A 134 12.94 10.18 1.73
N GLU A 135 12.41 10.91 2.71
CA GLU A 135 11.70 10.36 3.85
C GLU A 135 10.41 9.61 3.48
N LEU A 136 9.73 10.00 2.39
CA LEU A 136 8.58 9.26 1.86
C LEU A 136 9.03 7.97 1.17
N ARG A 137 10.20 8.00 0.52
CA ARG A 137 10.77 6.83 -0.15
C ARG A 137 11.09 5.71 0.82
N GLU A 138 11.65 6.04 2.00
CA GLU A 138 11.94 5.07 3.05
C GLU A 138 10.70 4.33 3.53
N ILE A 139 9.55 4.99 3.58
CA ILE A 139 8.28 4.40 3.97
C ILE A 139 7.68 3.57 2.84
N LEU A 140 7.71 4.09 1.59
CA LEU A 140 7.12 3.43 0.41
C LEU A 140 7.81 2.15 0.01
N LEU A 141 9.11 2.04 0.29
CA LEU A 141 9.95 0.91 -0.07
C LEU A 141 10.45 0.22 1.20
N PRO A 142 9.59 -0.44 1.97
CA PRO A 142 10.01 -1.15 3.17
C PRO A 142 11.02 -2.22 2.80
N ARG A 143 12.04 -2.41 3.66
CA ARG A 143 13.07 -3.44 3.47
C ARG A 143 12.48 -4.84 3.50
N GLU A 144 11.46 -5.04 4.31
CA GLU A 144 10.72 -6.30 4.44
C GLU A 144 9.47 -6.26 3.54
N ASN A 145 9.35 -7.21 2.64
CA ASN A 145 8.24 -7.32 1.71
C ASN A 145 7.95 -8.81 1.44
N ALA A 146 6.89 -9.32 2.05
CA ALA A 146 6.52 -10.74 1.98
C ALA A 146 6.31 -11.24 0.54
N ALA A 147 5.81 -10.41 -0.38
CA ALA A 147 5.64 -10.80 -1.79
C ALA A 147 7.00 -10.95 -2.50
N ARG A 148 7.95 -10.04 -2.23
CA ARG A 148 9.31 -10.13 -2.74
C ARG A 148 10.02 -11.37 -2.20
N ASP A 149 9.89 -11.63 -0.90
CA ASP A 149 10.51 -12.80 -0.26
C ASP A 149 9.93 -14.10 -0.80
N ALA A 150 8.62 -14.18 -1.03
CA ALA A 150 7.97 -15.33 -1.63
C ALA A 150 8.43 -15.56 -3.09
N ALA A 151 8.51 -14.52 -3.91
CA ALA A 151 9.01 -14.62 -5.29
C ALA A 151 10.48 -15.04 -5.32
N ARG A 152 11.32 -14.47 -4.46
CA ARG A 152 12.73 -14.84 -4.32
C ARG A 152 12.90 -16.30 -3.90
N ALA A 153 12.14 -16.75 -2.91
CA ALA A 153 12.16 -18.15 -2.47
C ALA A 153 11.71 -19.11 -3.58
N PHE A 154 10.71 -18.72 -4.36
CA PHE A 154 10.24 -19.50 -5.51
C PHE A 154 11.34 -19.68 -6.57
N LEU A 155 12.07 -18.60 -6.93
CA LEU A 155 13.16 -18.66 -7.90
C LEU A 155 14.37 -19.44 -7.34
N ALA A 156 14.75 -19.20 -6.09
CA ALA A 156 15.86 -19.90 -5.44
C ALA A 156 15.62 -21.43 -5.36
N ALA A 157 14.40 -21.86 -5.03
CA ALA A 157 14.03 -23.28 -4.97
C ALA A 157 14.15 -23.99 -6.33
N ARG A 158 14.24 -23.26 -7.44
CA ARG A 158 14.42 -23.77 -8.80
C ARG A 158 15.84 -23.64 -9.33
N GLY A 159 16.78 -23.27 -8.45
CA GLY A 159 18.18 -23.13 -8.82
C GLY A 159 18.50 -21.95 -9.74
N VAL A 160 17.61 -20.95 -9.80
CA VAL A 160 17.84 -19.74 -10.62
C VAL A 160 19.07 -19.02 -10.09
N PRO A 161 20.06 -18.66 -10.93
CA PRO A 161 21.20 -17.84 -10.52
C PRO A 161 20.72 -16.44 -10.14
N ASP A 162 21.34 -15.86 -9.10
CA ASP A 162 21.05 -14.51 -8.63
C ASP A 162 19.56 -14.24 -8.37
N PRO A 163 18.89 -15.08 -7.53
CA PRO A 163 17.43 -15.04 -7.37
C PRO A 163 16.94 -13.68 -6.82
N GLU A 164 17.78 -12.93 -6.14
CA GLU A 164 17.46 -11.57 -5.66
C GLU A 164 17.31 -10.59 -6.84
N GLU A 165 18.30 -10.53 -7.73
CA GLU A 165 18.27 -9.64 -8.90
C GLU A 165 17.13 -10.01 -9.85
N ARG A 166 16.94 -11.31 -10.09
CA ARG A 166 15.83 -11.81 -10.92
C ARG A 166 14.47 -11.46 -10.34
N THR A 167 14.32 -11.54 -9.02
CA THR A 167 13.09 -11.13 -8.34
C THR A 167 12.83 -9.63 -8.52
N LEU A 168 13.84 -8.79 -8.33
CA LEU A 168 13.71 -7.35 -8.53
C LEU A 168 13.29 -7.01 -9.97
N THR A 169 13.90 -7.65 -10.95
CA THR A 169 13.57 -7.49 -12.37
C THR A 169 12.12 -7.94 -12.64
N LEU A 170 11.72 -9.11 -12.17
CA LEU A 170 10.35 -9.61 -12.32
C LEU A 170 9.33 -8.64 -11.74
N LEU A 171 9.54 -8.18 -10.50
CA LEU A 171 8.62 -7.27 -9.84
C LEU A 171 8.58 -5.89 -10.51
N ALA A 172 9.71 -5.40 -11.04
CA ALA A 172 9.75 -4.17 -11.83
C ALA A 172 8.93 -4.29 -13.13
N CYS A 173 9.00 -5.44 -13.81
CA CYS A 173 8.18 -5.71 -14.99
C CYS A 173 6.69 -5.79 -14.66
N VAL A 174 6.33 -6.47 -13.55
CA VAL A 174 4.95 -6.52 -13.04
C VAL A 174 4.43 -5.11 -12.74
N ASP A 175 5.23 -4.29 -12.05
CA ASP A 175 4.85 -2.91 -11.73
C ASP A 175 4.71 -2.05 -13.00
N GLY A 176 5.59 -2.24 -13.98
CA GLY A 176 5.49 -1.58 -15.28
C GLY A 176 4.21 -1.94 -16.04
N LEU A 177 3.80 -3.22 -16.04
CA LEU A 177 2.52 -3.63 -16.63
C LEU A 177 1.32 -3.02 -15.90
N VAL A 178 1.33 -3.00 -14.57
CA VAL A 178 0.28 -2.36 -13.77
C VAL A 178 0.20 -0.88 -14.09
N PHE A 179 1.32 -0.18 -14.16
CA PHE A 179 1.37 1.23 -14.51
C PHE A 179 0.82 1.48 -15.92
N ASP A 180 1.24 0.71 -16.90
CA ASP A 180 0.76 0.83 -18.28
C ASP A 180 -0.76 0.64 -18.36
N ARG A 181 -1.30 -0.42 -17.74
CA ARG A 181 -2.74 -0.67 -17.72
C ARG A 181 -3.53 0.39 -16.95
N LEU A 182 -2.94 0.97 -15.92
CA LEU A 182 -3.56 2.05 -15.16
C LEU A 182 -3.74 3.32 -16.01
N VAL A 183 -2.77 3.63 -16.86
CA VAL A 183 -2.69 4.86 -17.68
C VAL A 183 -3.39 4.66 -19.01
N ASN A 184 -3.08 3.59 -19.73
CA ASN A 184 -3.53 3.36 -21.10
C ASN A 184 -4.79 2.47 -21.17
N GLY A 185 -5.17 1.84 -20.07
CA GLY A 185 -6.25 0.85 -20.06
C GLY A 185 -5.79 -0.51 -20.58
N GLY A 186 -6.75 -1.39 -20.81
CA GLY A 186 -6.51 -2.75 -21.27
C GLY A 186 -6.65 -3.80 -20.18
N GLU A 187 -6.74 -5.04 -20.60
CA GLU A 187 -6.88 -6.19 -19.71
C GLU A 187 -5.53 -6.74 -19.26
N VAL A 188 -5.52 -7.39 -18.13
CA VAL A 188 -4.39 -8.15 -17.60
C VAL A 188 -4.63 -9.63 -17.92
N THR A 189 -3.74 -10.22 -18.70
CA THR A 189 -3.81 -11.64 -19.06
C THR A 189 -2.81 -12.46 -18.26
N GLU A 190 -3.13 -13.72 -17.97
CA GLU A 190 -2.20 -14.63 -17.31
C GLU A 190 -1.02 -15.00 -18.22
N GLU A 191 -1.21 -14.98 -19.54
CA GLU A 191 -0.17 -15.26 -20.52
C GLU A 191 0.98 -14.23 -20.48
N GLU A 192 0.64 -12.93 -20.35
CA GLU A 192 1.66 -11.89 -20.18
C GLU A 192 2.52 -12.14 -18.94
N PHE A 193 1.88 -12.46 -17.80
CA PHE A 193 2.60 -12.75 -16.56
C PHE A 193 3.38 -14.06 -16.63
N ARG A 194 2.86 -15.06 -17.33
CA ARG A 194 3.59 -16.30 -17.60
C ARG A 194 4.89 -16.04 -18.37
N GLY A 195 4.83 -15.19 -19.39
CA GLY A 195 6.01 -14.76 -20.13
C GLY A 195 7.09 -14.13 -19.25
N LEU A 196 6.69 -13.26 -18.30
CA LEU A 196 7.60 -12.66 -17.33
C LEU A 196 8.22 -13.69 -16.38
N VAL A 197 7.40 -14.59 -15.83
CA VAL A 197 7.86 -15.65 -14.91
C VAL A 197 8.83 -16.61 -15.62
N VAL A 198 8.50 -17.06 -16.83
CA VAL A 198 9.38 -17.93 -17.64
C VAL A 198 10.71 -17.24 -17.94
N THR A 199 10.69 -15.93 -18.22
CA THR A 199 11.91 -15.16 -18.43
C THR A 199 12.76 -15.07 -17.17
N ALA A 200 12.13 -14.89 -16.00
CA ALA A 200 12.84 -14.83 -14.72
C ALA A 200 13.43 -16.21 -14.29
N LEU A 201 12.92 -17.33 -14.83
CA LEU A 201 13.40 -18.68 -14.55
C LEU A 201 14.59 -19.10 -15.44
N ARG A 202 14.92 -18.36 -16.49
CA ARG A 202 16.05 -18.63 -17.40
C ARG A 202 17.34 -17.98 -16.89
#